data_e77300ee6cacafc3db9b784cf0fc7749
#
_entry.id   e77300ee6cacafc3db9b784cf0fc7749
#
_cell.length_a   1.000
_cell.length_b   1.000
_cell.length_c   1.000
_cell.angle_alpha   90.00
_cell.angle_beta   90.00
_cell.angle_gamma   90.00
#
_symmetry.space_group_name_H-M   'P 1'
#
loop_
_entity.id
_entity.type
_entity.pdbx_description
1 polymer ?
#
loop_
_entity_poly.entity_id
_entity_poly.type
_entity_poly.pdbx_seq_one_letter_code
_entity_poly.pdbx_strand_id
1 'polypeptide(L)'
;MSHPIEFFFDLVSPYSYLASEKIEELAQRNNRELIWKPFLLGGLFKALDAPPAPGLLPYKKPHLFKDLVRLAKFHGIPFNTPSEFPRLTVKPLRALLGLSKDELPEAVHRLYRAYWVEDRDISDSAVLEDLVGVETVEKTGSPEIKKALIEATDEAVNRGLFGAPSFLVGEELFFGHDRMDLLDAHLKGKL
;
A
#
# COMPACT_ATOMS: atom_id res chain seq x y z
N MET A 1 16.46 16.09 14.69
CA MET A 1 16.52 15.48 13.34
C MET A 1 15.09 15.34 12.83
N SER A 2 14.86 15.59 11.57
CA SER A 2 13.51 15.44 10.99
C SER A 2 13.23 13.94 10.73
N HIS A 3 12.14 13.42 11.30
CA HIS A 3 11.74 12.03 11.06
C HIS A 3 11.32 11.83 9.60
N PRO A 4 11.62 10.67 8.99
CA PRO A 4 11.09 10.31 7.67
C PRO A 4 9.57 10.09 7.73
N ILE A 5 8.93 10.08 6.57
CA ILE A 5 7.56 9.58 6.42
C ILE A 5 7.67 8.08 6.10
N GLU A 6 7.16 7.23 6.97
CA GLU A 6 7.04 5.80 6.71
C GLU A 6 5.63 5.52 6.19
N PHE A 7 5.52 5.11 4.94
CA PHE A 7 4.25 4.80 4.28
C PHE A 7 3.99 3.30 4.28
N PHE A 8 3.09 2.87 5.15
CA PHE A 8 2.65 1.47 5.27
C PHE A 8 1.46 1.20 4.35
N PHE A 9 1.61 0.19 3.49
CA PHE A 9 0.63 -0.10 2.45
C PHE A 9 0.52 -1.60 2.12
N ASP A 10 -0.63 -1.98 1.57
CA ASP A 10 -0.84 -3.25 0.86
C ASP A 10 -1.44 -2.96 -0.52
N LEU A 11 -1.01 -3.70 -1.53
CA LEU A 11 -1.48 -3.55 -2.91
C LEU A 11 -2.99 -3.81 -3.07
N VAL A 12 -3.60 -4.58 -2.16
CA VAL A 12 -5.06 -4.82 -2.13
C VAL A 12 -5.87 -3.59 -1.69
N SER A 13 -5.21 -2.59 -1.08
CA SER A 13 -5.91 -1.40 -0.60
C SER A 13 -6.02 -0.34 -1.70
N PRO A 14 -7.25 -0.05 -2.20
CA PRO A 14 -7.45 1.01 -3.18
C PRO A 14 -7.13 2.40 -2.62
N TYR A 15 -7.31 2.60 -1.33
CA TYR A 15 -6.93 3.86 -0.67
C TYR A 15 -5.41 4.03 -0.55
N SER A 16 -4.66 2.91 -0.41
CA SER A 16 -3.21 2.95 -0.49
C SER A 16 -2.73 3.28 -1.91
N TYR A 17 -3.42 2.80 -2.94
CA TYR A 17 -3.17 3.22 -4.33
C TYR A 17 -3.37 4.74 -4.49
N LEU A 18 -4.52 5.29 -4.06
CA LEU A 18 -4.75 6.74 -4.14
C LEU A 18 -3.70 7.57 -3.38
N ALA A 19 -3.23 7.04 -2.25
CA ALA A 19 -2.19 7.68 -1.46
C ALA A 19 -0.82 7.62 -2.15
N SER A 20 -0.47 6.48 -2.77
CA SER A 20 0.81 6.31 -3.46
C SER A 20 1.02 7.32 -4.60
N GLU A 21 -0.06 7.72 -5.28
CA GLU A 21 -0.02 8.72 -6.36
C GLU A 21 0.29 10.15 -5.89
N LYS A 22 0.38 10.39 -4.57
CA LYS A 22 0.55 11.72 -3.99
C LYS A 22 1.64 11.83 -2.93
N ILE A 23 2.02 10.71 -2.33
CA ILE A 23 2.88 10.73 -1.13
C ILE A 23 4.31 11.20 -1.44
N GLU A 24 4.83 10.92 -2.64
CA GLU A 24 6.15 11.38 -3.05
C GLU A 24 6.22 12.90 -3.18
N GLU A 25 5.21 13.51 -3.82
CA GLU A 25 5.11 14.97 -3.91
C GLU A 25 4.98 15.60 -2.51
N LEU A 26 4.18 14.98 -1.62
CA LEU A 26 4.02 15.43 -0.25
C LEU A 26 5.36 15.37 0.51
N ALA A 27 6.10 14.29 0.39
CA ALA A 27 7.41 14.12 1.02
C ALA A 27 8.42 15.15 0.48
N GLN A 28 8.47 15.31 -0.85
CA GLN A 28 9.37 16.24 -1.51
C GLN A 28 9.13 17.70 -1.09
N ARG A 29 7.87 18.17 -1.11
CA ARG A 29 7.53 19.57 -0.75
C ARG A 29 7.76 19.89 0.72
N ASN A 30 7.83 18.86 1.59
CA ASN A 30 8.16 19.00 3.00
C ASN A 30 9.63 18.67 3.31
N ASN A 31 10.45 18.39 2.29
CA ASN A 31 11.85 18.01 2.43
C ASN A 31 12.03 16.84 3.42
N ARG A 32 11.22 15.79 3.24
CA ARG A 32 11.25 14.56 4.05
C ARG A 32 11.64 13.36 3.21
N GLU A 33 12.43 12.47 3.81
CA GLU A 33 12.64 11.12 3.26
C GLU A 33 11.31 10.36 3.30
N LEU A 34 11.02 9.60 2.24
CA LEU A 34 9.89 8.67 2.17
C LEU A 34 10.41 7.24 2.23
N ILE A 35 9.89 6.47 3.18
CA ILE A 35 10.20 5.05 3.34
C ILE A 35 8.95 4.24 3.02
N TRP A 36 9.00 3.47 1.94
CA TRP A 36 7.94 2.56 1.54
C TRP A 36 7.96 1.30 2.39
N LYS A 37 6.84 0.97 3.04
CA LYS A 37 6.68 -0.14 3.99
C LYS A 37 5.58 -1.09 3.54
N PRO A 38 5.85 -2.02 2.60
CA PRO A 38 4.86 -3.02 2.23
C PRO A 38 4.62 -4.00 3.38
N PHE A 39 3.37 -4.28 3.70
CA PHE A 39 2.97 -5.26 4.71
C PHE A 39 1.68 -5.98 4.30
N LEU A 40 1.36 -7.10 4.94
CA LEU A 40 0.16 -7.88 4.60
C LEU A 40 -1.04 -7.42 5.44
N LEU A 41 -1.97 -6.69 4.83
CA LEU A 41 -3.16 -6.16 5.50
C LEU A 41 -4.07 -7.27 6.07
N GLY A 42 -4.23 -8.37 5.34
CA GLY A 42 -4.96 -9.55 5.84
C GLY A 42 -4.30 -10.20 7.06
N GLY A 43 -2.96 -10.17 7.13
CA GLY A 43 -2.18 -10.61 8.29
C GLY A 43 -2.39 -9.70 9.50
N LEU A 44 -2.37 -8.39 9.29
CA LEU A 44 -2.68 -7.39 10.33
C LEU A 44 -4.08 -7.61 10.92
N PHE A 45 -5.11 -7.72 10.08
CA PHE A 45 -6.49 -7.93 10.55
C PHE A 45 -6.62 -9.24 11.35
N LYS A 46 -5.94 -10.30 10.91
CA LYS A 46 -5.91 -11.56 11.65
C LYS A 46 -5.24 -11.41 13.02
N ALA A 47 -4.11 -10.71 13.11
CA ALA A 47 -3.39 -10.49 14.36
C ALA A 47 -4.19 -9.65 15.36
N LEU A 48 -5.00 -8.70 14.90
CA LEU A 48 -5.83 -7.82 15.70
C LEU A 48 -7.22 -8.38 16.02
N ASP A 49 -7.57 -9.57 15.52
CA ASP A 49 -8.95 -10.11 15.55
C ASP A 49 -9.98 -9.09 15.01
N ALA A 50 -9.58 -8.35 13.98
CA ALA A 50 -10.35 -7.25 13.42
C ALA A 50 -11.51 -7.76 12.54
N PRO A 51 -12.64 -7.03 12.47
CA PRO A 51 -13.72 -7.38 11.55
C PRO A 51 -13.26 -7.31 10.10
N PRO A 52 -13.96 -8.02 9.18
CA PRO A 52 -13.63 -7.97 7.76
C PRO A 52 -13.60 -6.55 7.20
N ALA A 53 -12.63 -6.28 6.30
CA ALA A 53 -12.53 -5.00 5.64
C ALA A 53 -13.85 -4.61 4.93
N PRO A 54 -14.21 -3.31 4.87
CA PRO A 54 -15.46 -2.87 4.25
C PRO A 54 -15.69 -3.38 2.82
N GLY A 55 -14.63 -3.52 2.05
CA GLY A 55 -14.69 -4.06 0.68
C GLY A 55 -15.06 -5.54 0.58
N LEU A 56 -14.98 -6.29 1.68
CA LEU A 56 -15.41 -7.70 1.75
C LEU A 56 -16.87 -7.86 2.18
N LEU A 57 -17.50 -6.77 2.63
CA LEU A 57 -18.88 -6.80 3.09
C LEU A 57 -19.82 -6.50 1.92
N PRO A 58 -20.72 -7.43 1.54
CA PRO A 58 -21.58 -7.28 0.35
C PRO A 58 -22.39 -5.98 0.31
N TYR A 59 -22.84 -5.51 1.47
CA TYR A 59 -23.64 -4.28 1.59
C TYR A 59 -22.80 -2.99 1.54
N LYS A 60 -21.49 -3.06 1.82
CA LYS A 60 -20.57 -1.91 1.75
C LYS A 60 -19.79 -1.83 0.44
N LYS A 61 -19.49 -2.98 -0.16
CA LYS A 61 -18.67 -3.08 -1.38
C LYS A 61 -19.16 -2.17 -2.53
N PRO A 62 -20.47 -2.13 -2.89
CA PRO A 62 -20.93 -1.27 -3.99
C PRO A 62 -20.73 0.23 -3.71
N HIS A 63 -20.92 0.66 -2.46
CA HIS A 63 -20.69 2.05 -2.09
C HIS A 63 -19.21 2.38 -2.14
N LEU A 64 -18.35 1.51 -1.63
CA LEU A 64 -16.90 1.69 -1.62
C LEU A 64 -16.36 1.94 -3.04
N PHE A 65 -16.69 1.09 -4.01
CA PHE A 65 -16.20 1.27 -5.38
C PHE A 65 -16.78 2.50 -6.07
N LYS A 66 -18.05 2.83 -5.81
CA LYS A 66 -18.65 4.07 -6.32
C LYS A 66 -17.94 5.31 -5.77
N ASP A 67 -17.53 5.27 -4.51
CA ASP A 67 -16.82 6.36 -3.86
C ASP A 67 -15.36 6.47 -4.35
N LEU A 68 -14.69 5.35 -4.53
CA LEU A 68 -13.34 5.29 -5.11
C LEU A 68 -13.29 5.92 -6.51
N VAL A 69 -14.27 5.63 -7.37
CA VAL A 69 -14.37 6.27 -8.69
C VAL A 69 -14.50 7.78 -8.58
N ARG A 70 -15.28 8.28 -7.60
CA ARG A 70 -15.41 9.73 -7.36
C ARG A 70 -14.12 10.35 -6.86
N LEU A 71 -13.46 9.71 -5.90
CA LEU A 71 -12.19 10.17 -5.33
C LEU A 71 -11.09 10.20 -6.39
N ALA A 72 -10.96 9.13 -7.17
CA ALA A 72 -9.98 9.06 -8.25
C ALA A 72 -10.20 10.19 -9.27
N LYS A 73 -11.46 10.40 -9.70
CA LYS A 73 -11.83 11.48 -10.61
C LYS A 73 -11.55 12.87 -10.00
N PHE A 74 -11.91 13.07 -8.73
CA PHE A 74 -11.67 14.32 -8.02
C PHE A 74 -10.19 14.67 -7.93
N HIS A 75 -9.35 13.65 -7.75
CA HIS A 75 -7.90 13.82 -7.65
C HIS A 75 -7.15 13.70 -8.98
N GLY A 76 -7.85 13.43 -10.09
CA GLY A 76 -7.20 13.22 -11.41
C GLY A 76 -6.37 11.95 -11.51
N ILE A 77 -6.63 10.95 -10.64
CA ILE A 77 -5.91 9.68 -10.60
C ILE A 77 -6.62 8.66 -11.51
N PRO A 78 -5.91 8.00 -12.44
CA PRO A 78 -6.50 6.91 -13.23
C PRO A 78 -7.00 5.78 -12.33
N PHE A 79 -8.22 5.29 -12.55
CA PHE A 79 -8.78 4.21 -11.73
C PHE A 79 -9.84 3.45 -12.51
N ASN A 80 -9.76 2.13 -12.49
CA ASN A 80 -10.80 1.22 -12.93
C ASN A 80 -11.21 0.30 -11.76
N THR A 81 -12.51 0.03 -11.66
CA THR A 81 -12.99 -1.00 -10.73
C THR A 81 -12.52 -2.35 -11.24
N PRO A 82 -11.71 -3.10 -10.48
CA PRO A 82 -11.20 -4.38 -10.95
C PRO A 82 -12.32 -5.40 -11.11
N SER A 83 -12.20 -6.27 -12.11
CA SER A 83 -13.14 -7.37 -12.38
C SER A 83 -13.20 -8.36 -11.22
N GLU A 84 -12.07 -8.53 -10.51
CA GLU A 84 -11.95 -9.37 -9.34
C GLU A 84 -11.35 -8.60 -8.15
N PHE A 85 -12.03 -8.68 -7.01
CA PHE A 85 -11.60 -8.08 -5.75
C PHE A 85 -12.10 -8.88 -4.54
N PRO A 86 -11.24 -9.20 -3.57
CA PRO A 86 -9.80 -8.89 -3.51
C PRO A 86 -8.96 -9.89 -4.32
N ARG A 87 -7.84 -9.43 -4.89
CA ARG A 87 -6.79 -10.31 -5.41
C ARG A 87 -5.77 -10.61 -4.31
N LEU A 88 -5.08 -11.74 -4.41
CA LEU A 88 -4.05 -12.15 -3.45
C LEU A 88 -2.79 -11.32 -3.62
N THR A 89 -2.30 -10.70 -2.55
CA THR A 89 -1.12 -9.82 -2.58
C THR A 89 0.12 -10.39 -1.90
N VAL A 90 0.05 -11.59 -1.33
CA VAL A 90 1.19 -12.21 -0.63
C VAL A 90 2.43 -12.32 -1.51
N LYS A 91 2.28 -12.82 -2.75
CA LYS A 91 3.42 -12.99 -3.68
C LYS A 91 3.93 -11.64 -4.20
N PRO A 92 3.08 -10.70 -4.67
CA PRO A 92 3.51 -9.35 -5.00
C PRO A 92 4.21 -8.59 -3.86
N LEU A 93 3.70 -8.65 -2.63
CA LEU A 93 4.36 -8.02 -1.47
C LEU A 93 5.73 -8.63 -1.16
N ARG A 94 5.87 -9.96 -1.30
CA ARG A 94 7.17 -10.63 -1.20
C ARG A 94 8.13 -10.17 -2.29
N ALA A 95 7.65 -9.99 -3.52
CA ALA A 95 8.46 -9.46 -4.61
C ALA A 95 8.98 -8.05 -4.28
N LEU A 96 8.13 -7.16 -3.77
CA LEU A 96 8.52 -5.83 -3.32
C LEU A 96 9.60 -5.87 -2.23
N LEU A 97 9.47 -6.76 -1.24
CA LEU A 97 10.45 -6.91 -0.15
C LEU A 97 11.79 -7.49 -0.61
N GLY A 98 11.85 -8.07 -1.79
CA GLY A 98 13.09 -8.56 -2.41
C GLY A 98 13.86 -7.51 -3.23
N LEU A 99 13.27 -6.33 -3.44
CA LEU A 99 13.87 -5.25 -4.23
C LEU A 99 14.76 -4.34 -3.37
N SER A 100 15.67 -3.64 -4.01
CA SER A 100 16.43 -2.56 -3.39
C SER A 100 15.52 -1.35 -3.10
N LYS A 101 15.97 -0.46 -2.21
CA LYS A 101 15.22 0.77 -1.88
C LYS A 101 14.98 1.66 -3.10
N ASP A 102 15.89 1.65 -4.06
CA ASP A 102 15.81 2.50 -5.25
C ASP A 102 14.84 1.94 -6.29
N GLU A 103 14.68 0.62 -6.36
CA GLU A 103 13.75 -0.05 -7.28
C GLU A 103 12.32 -0.12 -6.76
N LEU A 104 12.17 -0.08 -5.43
CA LEU A 104 10.90 -0.31 -4.75
C LEU A 104 9.78 0.67 -5.19
N PRO A 105 9.98 2.01 -5.24
CA PRO A 105 8.91 2.94 -5.60
C PRO A 105 8.34 2.68 -6.99
N GLU A 106 9.21 2.49 -7.99
CA GLU A 106 8.77 2.23 -9.35
C GLU A 106 8.01 0.91 -9.48
N ALA A 107 8.46 -0.15 -8.79
CA ALA A 107 7.77 -1.44 -8.78
C ALA A 107 6.39 -1.33 -8.10
N VAL A 108 6.26 -0.56 -7.03
CA VAL A 108 4.98 -0.28 -6.36
C VAL A 108 4.01 0.39 -7.31
N HIS A 109 4.42 1.43 -8.02
CA HIS A 109 3.57 2.14 -8.99
C HIS A 109 3.15 1.22 -10.15
N ARG A 110 4.07 0.40 -10.69
CA ARG A 110 3.75 -0.57 -11.75
C ARG A 110 2.71 -1.59 -11.28
N LEU A 111 2.86 -2.14 -10.08
CA LEU A 111 1.91 -3.11 -9.51
C LEU A 111 0.55 -2.49 -9.22
N TYR A 112 0.50 -1.29 -8.67
CA TYR A 112 -0.74 -0.57 -8.45
C TYR A 112 -1.45 -0.25 -9.76
N ARG A 113 -0.73 0.25 -10.76
CA ARG A 113 -1.27 0.52 -12.09
C ARG A 113 -1.84 -0.73 -12.75
N ALA A 114 -1.10 -1.84 -12.71
CA ALA A 114 -1.55 -3.12 -13.25
C ALA A 114 -2.86 -3.58 -12.59
N TYR A 115 -2.98 -3.45 -11.27
CA TYR A 115 -4.17 -3.88 -10.54
C TYR A 115 -5.34 -2.91 -10.67
N TRP A 116 -5.11 -1.60 -10.41
CA TRP A 116 -6.19 -0.62 -10.24
C TRP A 116 -6.52 0.19 -11.49
N VAL A 117 -5.75 0.07 -12.55
CA VAL A 117 -5.99 0.77 -13.83
C VAL A 117 -6.17 -0.21 -14.98
N GLU A 118 -5.32 -1.23 -15.06
CA GLU A 118 -5.26 -2.17 -16.20
C GLU A 118 -6.04 -3.47 -15.96
N ASP A 119 -6.56 -3.67 -14.75
CA ASP A 119 -7.29 -4.87 -14.31
C ASP A 119 -6.50 -6.18 -14.51
N ARG A 120 -5.17 -6.12 -14.41
CA ARG A 120 -4.30 -7.30 -14.51
C ARG A 120 -4.24 -8.02 -13.18
N ASP A 121 -4.20 -9.34 -13.21
CA ASP A 121 -4.06 -10.15 -12.00
C ASP A 121 -2.61 -10.19 -11.53
N ILE A 122 -2.25 -9.33 -10.58
CA ILE A 122 -0.90 -9.27 -9.99
C ILE A 122 -0.53 -10.51 -9.16
N SER A 123 -1.47 -11.42 -8.88
CA SER A 123 -1.19 -12.69 -8.21
C SER A 123 -0.73 -13.76 -9.20
N ASP A 124 -1.02 -13.59 -10.49
CA ASP A 124 -0.54 -14.44 -11.57
C ASP A 124 0.97 -14.30 -11.75
N SER A 125 1.68 -15.42 -11.88
CA SER A 125 3.14 -15.42 -11.95
C SER A 125 3.68 -14.73 -13.19
N ALA A 126 3.06 -14.96 -14.35
CA ALA A 126 3.53 -14.37 -15.62
C ALA A 126 3.31 -12.87 -15.64
N VAL A 127 2.18 -12.40 -15.09
CA VAL A 127 1.91 -10.96 -14.90
C VAL A 127 2.93 -10.34 -13.96
N LEU A 128 3.23 -11.01 -12.84
CA LEU A 128 4.18 -10.50 -11.87
C LEU A 128 5.60 -10.46 -12.43
N GLU A 129 6.02 -11.49 -13.18
CA GLU A 129 7.31 -11.54 -13.86
C GLU A 129 7.50 -10.41 -14.89
N ASP A 130 6.45 -10.08 -15.64
CA ASP A 130 6.45 -8.95 -16.56
C ASP A 130 6.64 -7.59 -15.83
N LEU A 131 6.08 -7.46 -14.62
CA LEU A 131 6.08 -6.21 -13.84
C LEU A 131 7.36 -5.99 -13.02
N VAL A 132 7.93 -7.05 -12.43
CA VAL A 132 9.07 -6.95 -11.49
C VAL A 132 10.26 -7.82 -11.83
N GLY A 133 10.20 -8.56 -12.93
CA GLY A 133 11.27 -9.44 -13.42
C GLY A 133 11.23 -10.85 -12.85
N VAL A 134 11.66 -11.81 -13.67
CA VAL A 134 11.66 -13.25 -13.35
C VAL A 134 12.47 -13.56 -12.09
N GLU A 135 13.67 -13.02 -11.98
CA GLU A 135 14.58 -13.26 -10.83
C GLU A 135 13.95 -12.81 -9.50
N THR A 136 13.25 -11.68 -9.49
CA THR A 136 12.54 -11.17 -8.31
C THR A 136 11.41 -12.11 -7.91
N VAL A 137 10.66 -12.62 -8.89
CA VAL A 137 9.53 -13.53 -8.64
C VAL A 137 10.03 -14.89 -8.12
N GLU A 138 11.11 -15.44 -8.66
CA GLU A 138 11.71 -16.67 -8.15
C GLU A 138 12.11 -16.59 -6.68
N LYS A 139 12.65 -15.44 -6.25
CA LYS A 139 13.04 -15.19 -4.85
C LYS A 139 11.85 -15.15 -3.87
N THR A 140 10.61 -14.92 -4.33
CA THR A 140 9.43 -14.81 -3.44
C THR A 140 9.15 -16.08 -2.63
N GLY A 141 9.66 -17.23 -3.11
CA GLY A 141 9.53 -18.52 -2.44
C GLY A 141 10.58 -18.79 -1.36
N SER A 142 11.64 -17.97 -1.26
CA SER A 142 12.74 -18.20 -0.32
C SER A 142 12.28 -18.03 1.14
N PRO A 143 12.91 -18.73 2.08
CA PRO A 143 12.60 -18.60 3.51
C PRO A 143 12.81 -17.17 4.01
N GLU A 144 13.84 -16.47 3.53
CA GLU A 144 14.21 -15.11 3.93
C GLU A 144 13.11 -14.12 3.56
N ILE A 145 12.62 -14.16 2.32
CA ILE A 145 11.55 -13.25 1.84
C ILE A 145 10.20 -13.57 2.49
N LYS A 146 9.92 -14.86 2.72
CA LYS A 146 8.72 -15.24 3.50
C LYS A 146 8.76 -14.66 4.91
N LYS A 147 9.91 -14.76 5.57
CA LYS A 147 10.16 -14.21 6.89
C LYS A 147 10.04 -12.68 6.89
N ALA A 148 10.64 -12.01 5.89
CA ALA A 148 10.57 -10.56 5.75
C ALA A 148 9.13 -10.03 5.69
N LEU A 149 8.21 -10.71 5.00
CA LEU A 149 6.80 -10.30 4.97
C LEU A 149 6.10 -10.49 6.32
N ILE A 150 6.45 -11.55 7.05
CA ILE A 150 5.93 -11.76 8.42
C ILE A 150 6.42 -10.64 9.32
N GLU A 151 7.73 -10.36 9.33
CA GLU A 151 8.35 -9.32 10.15
C GLU A 151 7.81 -7.92 9.82
N ALA A 152 7.61 -7.60 8.54
CA ALA A 152 7.00 -6.32 8.13
C ALA A 152 5.55 -6.19 8.62
N THR A 153 4.81 -7.29 8.65
CA THR A 153 3.43 -7.31 9.16
C THR A 153 3.41 -7.20 10.67
N ASP A 154 4.31 -7.92 11.37
CA ASP A 154 4.46 -7.83 12.83
C ASP A 154 4.93 -6.42 13.25
N GLU A 155 5.82 -5.79 12.49
CA GLU A 155 6.21 -4.38 12.70
C GLU A 155 4.98 -3.48 12.65
N ALA A 156 4.12 -3.62 11.64
CA ALA A 156 2.90 -2.83 11.52
C ALA A 156 1.99 -3.00 12.75
N VAL A 157 1.78 -4.25 13.21
CA VAL A 157 1.01 -4.55 14.42
C VAL A 157 1.64 -3.90 15.65
N ASN A 158 2.93 -4.09 15.86
CA ASN A 158 3.65 -3.59 17.05
C ASN A 158 3.73 -2.05 17.08
N ARG A 159 3.68 -1.40 15.92
CA ARG A 159 3.62 0.06 15.78
C ARG A 159 2.19 0.62 15.93
N GLY A 160 1.20 -0.24 16.27
CA GLY A 160 -0.18 0.17 16.51
C GLY A 160 -1.00 0.47 15.26
N LEU A 161 -0.57 0.00 14.09
CA LEU A 161 -1.35 0.15 12.87
C LEU A 161 -2.59 -0.76 12.92
N PHE A 162 -3.68 -0.30 12.30
CA PHE A 162 -4.95 -1.01 12.24
C PHE A 162 -5.57 -1.04 10.84
N GLY A 163 -4.85 -0.53 9.83
CA GLY A 163 -5.31 -0.49 8.44
C GLY A 163 -4.28 0.10 7.48
N ALA A 164 -4.67 0.22 6.20
CA ALA A 164 -3.86 0.80 5.13
C ALA A 164 -4.69 1.72 4.23
N PRO A 165 -4.15 2.88 3.77
CA PRO A 165 -2.79 3.36 4.04
C PRO A 165 -2.62 3.88 5.46
N SER A 166 -1.42 3.73 6.02
CA SER A 166 -0.99 4.36 7.25
C SER A 166 0.34 5.07 7.03
N PHE A 167 0.51 6.22 7.69
CA PHE A 167 1.74 7.02 7.64
C PHE A 167 2.24 7.24 9.05
N LEU A 168 3.52 6.98 9.28
CA LEU A 168 4.18 7.29 10.55
C LEU A 168 5.23 8.38 10.35
N VAL A 169 5.26 9.34 11.27
CA VAL A 169 6.30 10.36 11.39
C VAL A 169 6.78 10.37 12.83
N GLY A 170 7.86 9.64 13.10
CA GLY A 170 8.25 9.31 14.47
C GLY A 170 7.21 8.43 15.14
N GLU A 171 6.51 8.95 16.15
CA GLU A 171 5.44 8.23 16.87
C GLU A 171 4.02 8.62 16.41
N GLU A 172 3.90 9.66 15.58
CA GLU A 172 2.61 10.16 15.12
C GLU A 172 2.07 9.33 13.96
N LEU A 173 0.87 8.77 14.14
CA LEU A 173 0.17 7.92 13.18
C LEU A 173 -0.96 8.69 12.47
N PHE A 174 -0.92 8.67 11.14
CA PHE A 174 -1.99 9.17 10.27
C PHE A 174 -2.56 7.99 9.48
N PHE A 175 -3.85 7.74 9.59
CA PHE A 175 -4.53 6.64 8.90
C PHE A 175 -5.52 7.14 7.87
N GLY A 176 -5.37 6.67 6.62
CA GLY A 176 -6.26 6.97 5.51
C GLY A 176 -5.67 7.98 4.52
N HIS A 177 -5.99 7.81 3.24
CA HIS A 177 -5.58 8.73 2.17
C HIS A 177 -6.14 10.15 2.38
N ASP A 178 -7.29 10.26 3.05
CA ASP A 178 -7.98 11.49 3.38
C ASP A 178 -7.36 12.25 4.58
N ARG A 179 -6.31 11.72 5.17
CA ARG A 179 -5.52 12.36 6.24
C ARG A 179 -4.21 12.94 5.75
N MET A 180 -3.93 12.87 4.46
CA MET A 180 -2.67 13.40 3.89
C MET A 180 -2.54 14.92 4.06
N ASP A 181 -3.66 15.66 4.08
CA ASP A 181 -3.62 17.10 4.37
C ASP A 181 -3.26 17.39 5.84
N LEU A 182 -3.70 16.55 6.78
CA LEU A 182 -3.29 16.65 8.18
C LEU A 182 -1.81 16.27 8.35
N LEU A 183 -1.35 15.23 7.66
CA LEU A 183 0.06 14.87 7.61
C LEU A 183 0.92 16.05 7.09
N ASP A 184 0.51 16.68 6.00
CA ASP A 184 1.18 17.86 5.45
C ASP A 184 1.21 19.04 6.46
N ALA A 185 0.11 19.27 7.16
CA ALA A 185 0.02 20.31 8.20
C ALA A 185 0.94 20.01 9.39
N HIS A 186 1.01 18.75 9.83
CA HIS A 186 1.92 18.30 10.89
C HIS A 186 3.39 18.52 10.49
N LEU A 187 3.77 18.10 9.30
CA LEU A 187 5.14 18.26 8.80
C LEU A 187 5.58 19.73 8.71
N LYS A 188 4.64 20.65 8.55
CA LYS A 188 4.83 22.12 8.55
C LYS A 188 4.76 22.74 9.95
N GLY A 189 4.59 21.94 11.01
CA GLY A 189 4.48 22.45 12.39
C GLY A 189 3.22 23.25 12.65
N LYS A 190 2.10 22.92 11.97
CA LYS A 190 0.80 23.60 12.13
C LYS A 190 -0.17 22.82 13.02
N LEU A 191 0.24 21.63 13.49
CA LEU A 191 -0.50 20.77 14.41
C LEU A 191 0.36 20.47 15.64
#